data_0cd62ad69d230b83131408fef6445d0b
#
_entry.id   0cd62ad69d230b83131408fef6445d0b
#
_cell.length_a   1.000
_cell.length_b   1.000
_cell.length_c   1.000
_cell.angle_alpha   90.00
_cell.angle_beta   90.00
_cell.angle_gamma   90.00
#
_symmetry.space_group_name_H-M   'P 1'
#
loop_
_entity.id
_entity.type
_entity.pdbx_description
1 polymer ?
#
loop_
_entity_poly.entity_id
_entity_poly.type
_entity_poly.pdbx_seq_one_letter_code
_entity_poly.pdbx_strand_id
1 'polypeptide(L)'
;MSVVRREWPIAVVIVMALLTVGALVGVGVAGRPGHPVPTARGKADLSATAAPSTTSPASAAASHSATSSTTTSGTDEDTDTDSKSVVVAIGDSIMDGHGLKPSRAWPELIGQATNWQLTDLASDGTGFTAVGDDGDTFQDEAVEAVALHPSIVIIAASSNDLGEDPTEVSDDVTATMSYLRASLPDAQIIAFNAFWGADSPPPELAALDSDLEYASTVTGAHYLDIGQPLAGRPQLMQFDGVHPTARGLVVLAAAIAAAIRDDTAAST
;
A
#
# COMPACT_ATOMS: atom_id res chain seq x y z
N MET A 1 -2.14 -51.03 0.88
CA MET A 1 -2.08 -49.67 1.42
C MET A 1 -2.20 -48.73 0.23
N SER A 2 -3.42 -48.25 -0.01
CA SER A 2 -3.71 -47.33 -1.13
C SER A 2 -3.45 -45.92 -0.69
N VAL A 3 -2.53 -45.23 -1.35
CA VAL A 3 -2.29 -43.80 -1.17
C VAL A 3 -3.37 -43.06 -1.95
N VAL A 4 -4.33 -42.47 -1.24
CA VAL A 4 -5.31 -41.54 -1.81
C VAL A 4 -4.57 -40.22 -2.06
N ARG A 5 -4.23 -39.94 -3.30
CA ARG A 5 -3.80 -38.62 -3.74
C ARG A 5 -5.00 -37.70 -3.65
N ARG A 6 -4.95 -36.73 -2.73
CA ARG A 6 -5.94 -35.71 -2.60
C ARG A 6 -5.57 -34.58 -3.59
N GLU A 7 -6.27 -34.56 -4.71
CA GLU A 7 -6.13 -33.51 -5.73
C GLU A 7 -6.91 -32.27 -5.31
N TRP A 8 -6.23 -31.28 -4.77
CA TRP A 8 -6.89 -30.07 -4.26
C TRP A 8 -6.09 -28.77 -4.41
N PRO A 9 -5.55 -28.34 -5.49
CA PRO A 9 -5.31 -26.89 -5.58
C PRO A 9 -6.00 -26.19 -6.75
N ILE A 10 -6.48 -26.90 -7.75
CA ILE A 10 -7.02 -26.25 -8.96
C ILE A 10 -8.43 -25.69 -8.75
N ALA A 11 -9.18 -26.16 -7.79
CA ALA A 11 -10.57 -25.74 -7.59
C ALA A 11 -10.70 -24.35 -6.94
N VAL A 12 -9.74 -23.93 -6.11
CA VAL A 12 -9.80 -22.63 -5.41
C VAL A 12 -9.43 -21.48 -6.34
N VAL A 13 -8.43 -21.67 -7.19
CA VAL A 13 -8.01 -20.67 -8.20
C VAL A 13 -9.10 -20.49 -9.28
N ILE A 14 -9.81 -21.57 -9.66
CA ILE A 14 -10.90 -21.49 -10.65
C ILE A 14 -12.15 -20.77 -10.07
N VAL A 15 -12.39 -20.85 -8.76
CA VAL A 15 -13.55 -20.16 -8.15
C VAL A 15 -13.32 -18.64 -8.09
N MET A 16 -12.11 -18.17 -7.85
CA MET A 16 -11.79 -16.73 -7.89
C MET A 16 -11.89 -16.17 -9.32
N ALA A 17 -11.40 -16.91 -10.33
CA ALA A 17 -11.51 -16.52 -11.75
C ALA A 17 -12.95 -16.56 -12.30
N LEU A 18 -13.85 -17.39 -11.74
CA LEU A 18 -15.23 -17.51 -12.22
C LEU A 18 -16.18 -16.47 -11.61
N LEU A 19 -15.87 -15.87 -10.47
CA LEU A 19 -16.67 -14.80 -9.91
C LEU A 19 -16.46 -13.46 -10.63
N THR A 20 -15.30 -13.23 -11.21
CA THR A 20 -15.04 -12.04 -12.05
C THR A 20 -15.62 -12.13 -13.46
N VAL A 21 -15.80 -13.33 -14.03
CA VAL A 21 -16.40 -13.53 -15.37
C VAL A 21 -17.94 -13.58 -15.34
N GLY A 22 -18.54 -13.82 -14.17
CA GLY A 22 -20.00 -13.89 -14.02
C GLY A 22 -20.73 -12.54 -14.10
N ALA A 23 -20.07 -11.41 -13.97
CA ALA A 23 -20.67 -10.07 -14.00
C ALA A 23 -20.77 -9.47 -15.43
N LEU A 24 -20.16 -10.07 -16.45
CA LEU A 24 -20.06 -9.53 -17.81
C LEU A 24 -21.03 -10.11 -18.85
N VAL A 25 -21.97 -10.97 -18.47
CA VAL A 25 -22.96 -11.55 -19.39
C VAL A 25 -24.39 -11.17 -19.01
N GLY A 26 -24.69 -9.89 -18.99
CA GLY A 26 -26.02 -9.46 -18.61
C GLY A 26 -26.52 -8.10 -19.15
N VAL A 27 -25.91 -7.49 -20.15
CA VAL A 27 -26.52 -6.34 -20.84
C VAL A 27 -26.25 -6.44 -22.35
N GLY A 28 -27.07 -7.15 -23.02
CA GLY A 28 -27.13 -7.21 -24.48
C GLY A 28 -28.48 -6.73 -25.00
N VAL A 29 -28.42 -5.78 -25.91
CA VAL A 29 -29.43 -5.41 -26.91
C VAL A 29 -30.54 -4.45 -26.47
N ALA A 30 -30.30 -3.18 -26.65
CA ALA A 30 -31.30 -2.28 -27.24
C ALA A 30 -30.60 -1.26 -28.12
N GLY A 31 -30.81 -1.40 -29.41
CA GLY A 31 -30.27 -0.51 -30.45
C GLY A 31 -30.79 0.92 -30.34
N ARG A 32 -29.92 1.88 -30.62
CA ARG A 32 -30.28 3.27 -30.91
C ARG A 32 -29.57 3.75 -32.18
N PRO A 33 -30.29 4.51 -32.99
CA PRO A 33 -29.78 4.94 -34.31
C PRO A 33 -28.78 6.09 -34.20
N GLY A 34 -27.93 6.15 -35.19
CA GLY A 34 -26.78 7.03 -35.27
C GLY A 34 -27.08 8.53 -35.29
N HIS A 35 -26.12 9.28 -34.82
CA HIS A 35 -25.93 10.67 -35.18
C HIS A 35 -24.51 10.90 -35.72
N PRO A 36 -24.37 11.83 -36.69
CA PRO A 36 -23.18 11.92 -37.55
C PRO A 36 -22.03 12.68 -36.87
N VAL A 37 -20.84 12.27 -37.28
CA VAL A 37 -19.55 12.91 -36.95
C VAL A 37 -19.46 14.23 -37.72
N PRO A 38 -19.08 15.34 -37.14
CA PRO A 38 -18.56 16.49 -37.89
C PRO A 38 -17.05 16.42 -38.03
N THR A 39 -16.60 16.21 -39.23
CA THR A 39 -15.26 16.55 -39.68
C THR A 39 -15.16 18.07 -39.80
N ALA A 40 -14.23 18.69 -39.10
CA ALA A 40 -13.80 20.03 -39.46
C ALA A 40 -12.28 20.16 -39.32
N ARG A 41 -11.75 20.31 -40.47
CA ARG A 41 -10.42 20.71 -40.88
C ARG A 41 -10.25 22.21 -40.63
N GLY A 42 -9.11 22.63 -40.07
CA GLY A 42 -8.79 24.05 -39.97
C GLY A 42 -7.35 24.24 -39.47
N LYS A 43 -6.44 24.32 -40.44
CA LYS A 43 -5.11 24.93 -40.22
C LYS A 43 -5.29 26.43 -40.11
N ALA A 44 -4.58 27.07 -39.20
CA ALA A 44 -4.11 28.44 -39.38
C ALA A 44 -2.83 28.64 -38.57
N ASP A 45 -1.89 29.09 -39.28
CA ASP A 45 -0.53 29.49 -38.94
C ASP A 45 -0.45 30.88 -38.33
N LEU A 46 0.74 31.16 -37.81
CA LEU A 46 1.48 32.44 -37.81
C LEU A 46 1.46 33.29 -36.52
N SER A 47 2.62 33.30 -35.99
CA SER A 47 3.64 34.39 -35.86
C SER A 47 3.60 35.25 -34.63
N ALA A 48 4.68 35.05 -33.89
CA ALA A 48 5.67 35.99 -33.39
C ALA A 48 5.25 37.47 -33.16
N THR A 49 5.62 37.98 -31.97
CA THR A 49 6.40 39.21 -31.85
C THR A 49 6.73 39.53 -30.36
N ALA A 50 8.03 39.52 -30.13
CA ALA A 50 8.86 40.44 -29.34
C ALA A 50 8.41 40.96 -27.95
N ALA A 51 9.34 40.74 -27.00
CA ALA A 51 9.61 41.57 -25.83
C ALA A 51 10.03 43.03 -26.26
N PRO A 52 10.16 44.03 -25.39
CA PRO A 52 11.15 43.99 -24.31
C PRO A 52 10.87 44.83 -23.03
N SER A 53 11.68 44.54 -22.05
CA SER A 53 12.52 45.46 -21.21
C SER A 53 11.98 46.27 -20.06
N THR A 54 12.73 46.07 -18.97
CA THR A 54 13.24 47.06 -17.98
C THR A 54 12.23 47.61 -16.98
N THR A 55 12.49 47.50 -15.69
CA THR A 55 13.51 48.20 -14.90
C THR A 55 13.46 47.78 -13.45
N SER A 56 14.66 47.51 -12.90
CA SER A 56 14.93 47.60 -11.46
C SER A 56 15.27 49.08 -11.14
N PRO A 57 15.06 49.58 -9.91
CA PRO A 57 16.20 49.80 -9.02
C PRO A 57 15.86 49.49 -7.53
N ALA A 58 16.76 48.82 -6.87
CA ALA A 58 17.76 49.35 -5.93
C ALA A 58 17.30 49.95 -4.59
N SER A 59 17.77 49.21 -3.58
CA SER A 59 18.43 49.71 -2.35
C SER A 59 17.66 50.58 -1.34
N ALA A 60 17.60 50.04 -0.11
CA ALA A 60 18.01 50.81 1.09
C ALA A 60 18.30 49.84 2.25
N ALA A 61 19.56 49.81 2.62
CA ALA A 61 20.05 49.26 3.87
C ALA A 61 19.62 50.15 5.06
N ALA A 62 19.24 49.53 6.18
CA ALA A 62 19.27 50.18 7.47
C ALA A 62 19.74 49.19 8.53
N SER A 63 20.97 49.38 8.94
CA SER A 63 21.58 48.82 10.13
C SER A 63 21.02 49.48 11.37
N HIS A 64 20.64 48.74 12.38
CA HIS A 64 20.69 49.23 13.79
C HIS A 64 20.98 48.02 14.72
N SER A 65 22.16 48.00 15.20
CA SER A 65 22.69 48.00 16.59
C SER A 65 22.11 46.96 17.55
N ALA A 66 23.06 46.18 18.00
CA ALA A 66 23.05 45.29 19.13
C ALA A 66 22.57 45.95 20.44
N THR A 67 21.80 45.25 21.20
CA THR A 67 21.74 45.40 22.66
C THR A 67 21.76 43.98 23.28
N SER A 68 22.86 43.74 23.96
CA SER A 68 23.03 42.59 24.84
C SER A 68 22.21 42.81 26.09
N SER A 69 21.46 41.84 26.51
CA SER A 69 21.08 41.71 27.92
C SER A 69 20.70 40.26 28.25
N THR A 70 21.51 39.70 29.08
CA THR A 70 21.21 38.91 30.30
C THR A 70 20.64 37.52 30.12
N THR A 71 21.53 36.56 30.36
CA THR A 71 21.35 35.20 30.86
C THR A 71 20.17 35.10 31.82
N THR A 72 19.19 34.32 31.42
CA THR A 72 18.29 33.67 32.36
C THR A 72 18.35 32.18 32.01
N SER A 73 18.92 31.39 32.91
CA SER A 73 18.83 29.94 32.88
C SER A 73 17.35 29.57 33.01
N GLY A 74 16.73 29.37 31.87
CA GLY A 74 15.47 28.67 31.77
C GLY A 74 15.85 27.21 31.66
N THR A 75 15.41 26.44 32.61
CA THR A 75 15.30 24.99 32.55
C THR A 75 14.54 24.71 31.26
N ASP A 76 15.22 24.14 30.27
CA ASP A 76 14.59 23.47 29.15
C ASP A 76 13.79 22.32 29.76
N GLU A 77 12.52 22.58 30.06
CA GLU A 77 11.53 21.52 30.14
C GLU A 77 11.50 20.95 28.72
N ASP A 78 12.16 19.82 28.57
CA ASP A 78 12.01 18.87 27.50
C ASP A 78 10.50 18.50 27.47
N THR A 79 9.70 19.34 26.84
CA THR A 79 8.37 18.92 26.39
C THR A 79 8.62 17.94 25.27
N ASP A 80 8.93 16.69 25.66
CA ASP A 80 8.71 15.52 24.84
C ASP A 80 7.20 15.50 24.55
N THR A 81 6.82 16.31 23.58
CA THR A 81 5.49 16.21 22.98
C THR A 81 5.50 14.84 22.32
N ASP A 82 4.82 13.90 22.98
CA ASP A 82 4.47 12.57 22.52
C ASP A 82 3.68 12.68 21.18
N SER A 83 4.37 13.16 20.13
CA SER A 83 3.81 13.33 18.80
C SER A 83 3.64 11.95 18.19
N LYS A 84 2.39 11.59 17.90
CA LYS A 84 2.07 10.33 17.23
C LYS A 84 2.76 10.27 15.87
N SER A 85 3.37 9.12 15.57
CA SER A 85 3.86 8.84 14.23
C SER A 85 2.69 8.73 13.25
N VAL A 86 2.73 9.48 12.17
CA VAL A 86 1.76 9.34 11.07
C VAL A 86 2.13 8.10 10.27
N VAL A 87 1.22 7.13 10.22
CA VAL A 87 1.42 5.84 9.57
C VAL A 87 0.35 5.64 8.51
N VAL A 88 0.73 5.17 7.35
CA VAL A 88 -0.20 4.78 6.27
C VAL A 88 0.03 3.32 5.93
N ALA A 89 -1.06 2.57 5.79
CA ALA A 89 -1.06 1.18 5.37
C ALA A 89 -1.58 1.07 3.93
N ILE A 90 -0.88 0.29 3.10
CA ILE A 90 -1.17 -0.03 1.71
C ILE A 90 -1.32 -1.55 1.62
N GLY A 91 -2.43 -2.04 1.08
CA GLY A 91 -2.67 -3.47 1.06
C GLY A 91 -4.02 -3.87 0.50
N ASP A 92 -4.34 -5.13 0.67
CA ASP A 92 -5.54 -5.76 0.15
C ASP A 92 -6.63 -5.98 1.23
N SER A 93 -7.66 -6.73 0.87
CA SER A 93 -8.78 -7.11 1.73
C SER A 93 -8.38 -7.78 3.06
N ILE A 94 -7.23 -8.45 3.13
CA ILE A 94 -6.75 -9.04 4.38
C ILE A 94 -6.24 -7.93 5.32
N MET A 95 -5.67 -6.88 4.77
CA MET A 95 -5.24 -5.71 5.53
C MET A 95 -6.44 -4.90 6.03
N ASP A 96 -7.38 -4.53 5.15
CA ASP A 96 -8.61 -3.81 5.52
C ASP A 96 -9.52 -4.61 6.47
N GLY A 97 -9.44 -5.94 6.41
CA GLY A 97 -10.28 -6.82 7.24
C GLY A 97 -11.66 -7.04 6.65
N HIS A 98 -11.71 -7.37 5.36
CA HIS A 98 -12.89 -7.64 4.55
C HIS A 98 -14.11 -8.16 5.33
N GLY A 99 -15.25 -7.50 5.16
CA GLY A 99 -16.53 -7.88 5.79
C GLY A 99 -16.61 -7.61 7.29
N LEU A 100 -15.56 -7.06 7.91
CA LEU A 100 -15.53 -6.69 9.32
C LEU A 100 -15.63 -5.16 9.47
N LYS A 101 -15.72 -4.70 10.73
CA LYS A 101 -15.63 -3.26 10.99
C LYS A 101 -14.18 -2.79 10.84
N PRO A 102 -13.90 -1.60 10.32
CA PRO A 102 -12.55 -1.06 10.17
C PRO A 102 -11.70 -1.17 11.45
N SER A 103 -12.30 -0.97 12.63
CA SER A 103 -11.61 -1.12 13.92
C SER A 103 -11.14 -2.56 14.22
N ARG A 104 -11.38 -3.52 13.34
CA ARG A 104 -10.91 -4.91 13.41
C ARG A 104 -9.81 -5.22 12.40
N ALA A 105 -9.56 -4.32 11.45
CA ALA A 105 -8.41 -4.39 10.56
C ALA A 105 -7.11 -4.54 11.38
N TRP A 106 -6.17 -5.34 10.89
CA TRP A 106 -4.96 -5.58 11.69
C TRP A 106 -4.08 -4.32 11.82
N PRO A 107 -4.01 -3.39 10.86
CA PRO A 107 -3.29 -2.14 11.05
C PRO A 107 -3.89 -1.32 12.20
N GLU A 108 -5.22 -1.22 12.26
CA GLU A 108 -5.92 -0.53 13.33
C GLU A 108 -5.67 -1.15 14.71
N LEU A 109 -5.60 -2.48 14.78
CA LEU A 109 -5.27 -3.18 16.04
C LEU A 109 -3.85 -2.83 16.51
N ILE A 110 -2.89 -2.69 15.60
CA ILE A 110 -1.53 -2.25 15.91
C ILE A 110 -1.54 -0.77 16.31
N GLY A 111 -2.22 0.09 15.54
CA GLY A 111 -2.34 1.51 15.84
C GLY A 111 -2.92 1.80 17.23
N GLN A 112 -3.90 0.99 17.67
CA GLN A 112 -4.46 1.09 19.04
C GLN A 112 -3.48 0.70 20.13
N ALA A 113 -2.49 -0.16 19.83
CA ALA A 113 -1.49 -0.66 20.79
C ALA A 113 -0.18 0.14 20.74
N THR A 114 -0.05 1.08 19.84
CA THR A 114 1.15 1.91 19.62
C THR A 114 0.81 3.39 19.71
N ASN A 115 1.81 4.25 19.61
CA ASN A 115 1.59 5.69 19.50
C ASN A 115 1.46 6.12 18.02
N TRP A 116 0.71 5.39 17.20
CA TRP A 116 0.51 5.65 15.78
C TRP A 116 -0.81 6.39 15.51
N GLN A 117 -0.74 7.37 14.63
CA GLN A 117 -1.90 7.91 13.94
C GLN A 117 -1.96 7.21 12.58
N LEU A 118 -2.75 6.14 12.51
CA LEU A 118 -2.80 5.26 11.35
C LEU A 118 -3.93 5.67 10.40
N THR A 119 -3.65 5.64 9.11
CA THR A 119 -4.62 5.67 8.00
C THR A 119 -4.46 4.38 7.21
N ASP A 120 -5.52 3.61 7.09
CA ASP A 120 -5.60 2.41 6.27
C ASP A 120 -6.17 2.78 4.91
N LEU A 121 -5.40 2.54 3.84
CA LEU A 121 -5.79 2.76 2.44
C LEU A 121 -6.06 1.44 1.71
N ALA A 122 -5.91 0.31 2.41
CA ALA A 122 -6.08 -1.00 1.82
C ALA A 122 -7.50 -1.18 1.27
N SER A 123 -7.61 -1.84 0.12
CA SER A 123 -8.86 -2.02 -0.62
C SER A 123 -9.07 -3.47 -1.05
N ASP A 124 -10.33 -3.88 -1.19
CA ASP A 124 -10.68 -5.24 -1.56
C ASP A 124 -10.22 -5.58 -2.99
N GLY A 125 -9.47 -6.67 -3.11
CA GLY A 125 -9.03 -7.19 -4.41
C GLY A 125 -7.79 -6.53 -4.99
N THR A 126 -7.23 -5.51 -4.34
CA THR A 126 -6.03 -4.81 -4.83
C THR A 126 -4.77 -5.65 -4.69
N GLY A 127 -3.81 -5.37 -5.57
CA GLY A 127 -2.45 -5.88 -5.56
C GLY A 127 -1.53 -4.87 -6.23
N PHE A 128 -0.30 -5.25 -6.49
CA PHE A 128 0.62 -4.42 -7.27
C PHE A 128 0.15 -4.26 -8.70
N THR A 129 -0.33 -5.36 -9.33
CA THR A 129 -0.88 -5.44 -10.67
C THR A 129 -2.38 -5.67 -10.66
N ALA A 130 -2.88 -6.45 -9.69
CA ALA A 130 -4.30 -6.75 -9.57
C ALA A 130 -5.09 -5.48 -9.26
N VAL A 131 -6.15 -5.26 -10.06
CA VAL A 131 -7.06 -4.11 -9.91
C VAL A 131 -8.20 -4.51 -8.98
N GLY A 132 -8.37 -3.76 -7.90
CA GLY A 132 -9.38 -3.99 -6.89
C GLY A 132 -10.81 -3.67 -7.32
N ASP A 133 -11.76 -3.92 -6.44
CA ASP A 133 -13.20 -3.73 -6.69
C ASP A 133 -13.55 -2.25 -6.97
N ASP A 134 -12.80 -1.30 -6.42
CA ASP A 134 -12.97 0.14 -6.62
C ASP A 134 -12.18 0.66 -7.84
N GLY A 135 -11.43 -0.20 -8.53
CA GLY A 135 -10.70 0.09 -9.75
C GLY A 135 -9.30 0.66 -9.52
N ASP A 136 -8.74 0.46 -8.36
CA ASP A 136 -7.44 0.89 -7.88
C ASP A 136 -6.43 -0.27 -7.77
N THR A 137 -5.16 0.09 -7.62
CA THR A 137 -4.03 -0.80 -7.39
C THR A 137 -3.19 -0.27 -6.21
N PHE A 138 -2.21 -1.02 -5.75
CA PHE A 138 -1.25 -0.53 -4.75
C PHE A 138 -0.49 0.73 -5.19
N GLN A 139 -0.31 0.94 -6.49
CA GLN A 139 0.27 2.19 -7.00
C GLN A 139 -0.66 3.39 -6.75
N ASP A 140 -1.97 3.21 -6.87
CA ASP A 140 -2.95 4.28 -6.59
C ASP A 140 -3.00 4.58 -5.09
N GLU A 141 -3.03 3.54 -4.24
CA GLU A 141 -2.92 3.69 -2.79
C GLU A 141 -1.60 4.38 -2.39
N ALA A 142 -0.48 4.06 -3.06
CA ALA A 142 0.81 4.72 -2.82
C ALA A 142 0.77 6.23 -3.17
N VAL A 143 0.05 6.62 -4.21
CA VAL A 143 -0.16 8.04 -4.55
C VAL A 143 -0.94 8.75 -3.45
N GLU A 144 -1.98 8.12 -2.90
CA GLU A 144 -2.73 8.66 -1.78
C GLU A 144 -1.89 8.73 -0.50
N ALA A 145 -1.11 7.67 -0.23
CA ALA A 145 -0.21 7.62 0.92
C ALA A 145 0.79 8.79 0.93
N VAL A 146 1.40 9.09 -0.22
CA VAL A 146 2.35 10.20 -0.37
C VAL A 146 1.71 11.55 -0.02
N ALA A 147 0.44 11.76 -0.39
CA ALA A 147 -0.28 13.00 -0.09
C ALA A 147 -0.53 13.22 1.42
N LEU A 148 -0.47 12.16 2.22
CA LEU A 148 -0.63 12.20 3.68
C LEU A 148 0.68 12.49 4.42
N HIS A 149 1.82 12.52 3.73
CA HIS A 149 3.16 12.78 4.29
C HIS A 149 3.48 11.91 5.52
N PRO A 150 3.34 10.58 5.45
CA PRO A 150 3.58 9.71 6.60
C PRO A 150 5.05 9.66 6.98
N SER A 151 5.32 9.41 8.26
CA SER A 151 6.65 9.03 8.74
C SER A 151 6.92 7.54 8.60
N ILE A 152 5.86 6.73 8.48
CA ILE A 152 5.94 5.28 8.28
C ILE A 152 4.92 4.87 7.21
N VAL A 153 5.35 4.07 6.24
CA VAL A 153 4.48 3.34 5.31
C VAL A 153 4.58 1.86 5.59
N ILE A 154 3.44 1.20 5.69
CA ILE A 154 3.33 -0.25 5.80
C ILE A 154 2.74 -0.77 4.48
N ILE A 155 3.35 -1.78 3.89
CA ILE A 155 2.85 -2.44 2.68
C ILE A 155 3.04 -3.95 2.78
N ALA A 156 2.09 -4.73 2.30
CA ALA A 156 2.21 -6.19 2.24
C ALA A 156 2.10 -6.68 0.80
N ALA A 157 2.78 -7.77 0.44
CA ALA A 157 2.51 -8.44 -0.83
C ALA A 157 1.09 -9.00 -0.82
N SER A 158 0.43 -9.02 -1.98
CA SER A 158 -0.95 -9.49 -2.11
C SER A 158 -1.05 -10.80 -2.88
N SER A 159 -1.86 -11.72 -2.39
CA SER A 159 -2.22 -12.92 -3.13
C SER A 159 -3.14 -12.64 -4.32
N ASN A 160 -3.68 -11.44 -4.45
CA ASN A 160 -4.48 -11.05 -5.60
C ASN A 160 -3.66 -10.97 -6.89
N ASP A 161 -2.35 -10.77 -6.79
CA ASP A 161 -1.43 -10.82 -7.93
C ASP A 161 -1.16 -12.25 -8.45
N LEU A 162 -1.66 -13.28 -7.76
CA LEU A 162 -1.56 -14.66 -8.27
C LEU A 162 -2.42 -14.84 -9.52
N GLY A 163 -1.78 -15.14 -10.63
CA GLY A 163 -2.43 -15.33 -11.93
C GLY A 163 -2.24 -14.18 -12.90
N GLU A 164 -1.71 -13.07 -12.45
CA GLU A 164 -1.20 -11.99 -13.30
C GLU A 164 0.12 -12.39 -13.98
N ASP A 165 0.58 -11.62 -14.98
CA ASP A 165 1.88 -11.87 -15.63
C ASP A 165 3.00 -11.62 -14.62
N PRO A 166 3.86 -12.61 -14.31
CA PRO A 166 4.89 -12.45 -13.27
C PRO A 166 5.90 -11.34 -13.56
N THR A 167 6.12 -11.01 -14.85
CA THR A 167 7.04 -9.92 -15.22
C THR A 167 6.39 -8.58 -14.93
N GLU A 168 5.10 -8.43 -15.24
CA GLU A 168 4.32 -7.24 -14.94
C GLU A 168 4.24 -7.02 -13.42
N VAL A 169 3.97 -8.07 -12.64
CA VAL A 169 3.97 -8.00 -11.17
C VAL A 169 5.31 -7.52 -10.63
N SER A 170 6.43 -8.12 -11.08
CA SER A 170 7.77 -7.72 -10.63
C SER A 170 8.10 -6.27 -10.97
N ASP A 171 7.70 -5.81 -12.18
CA ASP A 171 7.88 -4.44 -12.63
C ASP A 171 7.05 -3.46 -11.79
N ASP A 172 5.78 -3.78 -11.51
CA ASP A 172 4.86 -2.96 -10.73
C ASP A 172 5.27 -2.88 -9.24
N VAL A 173 5.71 -3.99 -8.65
CA VAL A 173 6.31 -4.02 -7.30
C VAL A 173 7.49 -3.03 -7.23
N THR A 174 8.41 -3.13 -8.20
CA THR A 174 9.59 -2.26 -8.25
C THR A 174 9.20 -0.79 -8.46
N ALA A 175 8.23 -0.52 -9.33
CA ALA A 175 7.75 0.83 -9.61
C ALA A 175 7.11 1.47 -8.37
N THR A 176 6.20 0.76 -7.70
CA THR A 176 5.51 1.24 -6.51
C THR A 176 6.47 1.52 -5.36
N MET A 177 7.39 0.59 -5.07
CA MET A 177 8.37 0.77 -4.00
C MET A 177 9.35 1.91 -4.30
N SER A 178 9.76 2.06 -5.57
CA SER A 178 10.61 3.17 -6.01
C SER A 178 9.88 4.51 -5.92
N TYR A 179 8.61 4.55 -6.28
CA TYR A 179 7.78 5.75 -6.17
C TYR A 179 7.63 6.20 -4.71
N LEU A 180 7.31 5.27 -3.80
CA LEU A 180 7.22 5.56 -2.36
C LEU A 180 8.54 6.14 -1.83
N ARG A 181 9.67 5.49 -2.11
CA ARG A 181 10.97 5.95 -1.62
C ARG A 181 11.37 7.30 -2.21
N ALA A 182 11.13 7.52 -3.51
CA ALA A 182 11.47 8.80 -4.15
C ALA A 182 10.62 9.96 -3.62
N SER A 183 9.34 9.69 -3.32
CA SER A 183 8.38 10.70 -2.84
C SER A 183 8.48 10.93 -1.33
N LEU A 184 8.90 9.93 -0.57
CA LEU A 184 9.02 9.93 0.89
C LEU A 184 10.43 9.51 1.32
N PRO A 185 11.47 10.33 1.03
CA PRO A 185 12.87 9.93 1.23
C PRO A 185 13.20 9.64 2.71
N ASP A 186 12.53 10.30 3.64
CA ASP A 186 12.78 10.21 5.08
C ASP A 186 11.83 9.24 5.80
N ALA A 187 10.79 8.72 5.11
CA ALA A 187 9.85 7.81 5.72
C ALA A 187 10.47 6.41 5.89
N GLN A 188 10.14 5.75 6.99
CA GLN A 188 10.38 4.32 7.14
C GLN A 188 9.34 3.56 6.30
N ILE A 189 9.78 2.71 5.39
CA ILE A 189 8.91 1.81 4.63
C ILE A 189 9.12 0.40 5.18
N ILE A 190 8.04 -0.23 5.61
CA ILE A 190 8.03 -1.58 6.18
C ILE A 190 7.17 -2.47 5.28
N ALA A 191 7.79 -3.45 4.65
CA ALA A 191 7.16 -4.38 3.74
C ALA A 191 7.01 -5.76 4.38
N PHE A 192 5.93 -6.46 4.10
CA PHE A 192 5.65 -7.80 4.61
C PHE A 192 5.40 -8.79 3.48
N ASN A 193 5.74 -10.06 3.73
CA ASN A 193 5.33 -11.15 2.85
C ASN A 193 3.81 -11.24 2.71
N ALA A 194 3.35 -11.86 1.63
CA ALA A 194 1.92 -12.10 1.40
C ALA A 194 1.34 -13.04 2.47
N PHE A 195 0.15 -12.70 2.94
CA PHE A 195 -0.58 -13.51 3.90
C PHE A 195 -1.43 -14.55 3.18
N TRP A 196 -1.38 -15.78 3.66
CA TRP A 196 -2.19 -16.87 3.16
C TRP A 196 -3.14 -17.38 4.24
N GLY A 197 -4.12 -18.16 3.83
CA GLY A 197 -5.11 -18.71 4.76
C GLY A 197 -4.60 -19.84 5.65
N ALA A 198 -5.48 -20.75 6.00
CA ALA A 198 -5.16 -21.88 6.88
C ALA A 198 -4.42 -23.02 6.16
N ASP A 199 -4.56 -23.12 4.86
CA ASP A 199 -3.91 -24.15 4.02
C ASP A 199 -2.46 -23.76 3.69
N SER A 200 -1.70 -24.70 3.12
CA SER A 200 -0.36 -24.39 2.63
C SER A 200 -0.44 -23.44 1.44
N PRO A 201 0.38 -22.37 1.41
CA PRO A 201 0.40 -21.46 0.28
C PRO A 201 0.84 -22.16 -1.01
N PRO A 202 0.37 -21.70 -2.17
CA PRO A 202 0.87 -22.18 -3.45
C PRO A 202 2.34 -21.74 -3.66
N PRO A 203 3.13 -22.50 -4.42
CA PRO A 203 4.55 -22.17 -4.65
C PRO A 203 4.77 -20.79 -5.28
N GLU A 204 3.81 -20.32 -6.07
CA GLU A 204 3.84 -19.04 -6.77
C GLU A 204 3.83 -17.85 -5.80
N LEU A 205 3.28 -18.02 -4.58
CA LEU A 205 3.28 -16.95 -3.57
C LEU A 205 4.70 -16.55 -3.17
N ALA A 206 5.63 -17.50 -3.13
CA ALA A 206 7.02 -17.23 -2.81
C ALA A 206 7.72 -16.34 -3.86
N ALA A 207 7.25 -16.29 -5.10
CA ALA A 207 7.77 -15.40 -6.11
C ALA A 207 7.37 -13.95 -5.83
N LEU A 208 6.10 -13.71 -5.47
CA LEU A 208 5.60 -12.39 -5.06
C LEU A 208 6.38 -11.86 -3.85
N ASP A 209 6.60 -12.72 -2.84
CA ASP A 209 7.38 -12.38 -1.66
C ASP A 209 8.82 -12.00 -2.03
N SER A 210 9.44 -12.75 -2.95
CA SER A 210 10.82 -12.48 -3.40
C SER A 210 10.94 -11.17 -4.19
N ASP A 211 9.93 -10.82 -5.01
CA ASP A 211 9.90 -9.56 -5.75
C ASP A 211 9.83 -8.37 -4.79
N LEU A 212 8.99 -8.45 -3.74
CA LEU A 212 8.88 -7.39 -2.74
C LEU A 212 10.13 -7.31 -1.84
N GLU A 213 10.74 -8.44 -1.48
CA GLU A 213 12.00 -8.48 -0.74
C GLU A 213 13.13 -7.80 -1.55
N TYR A 214 13.22 -8.12 -2.85
CA TYR A 214 14.19 -7.48 -3.75
C TYR A 214 13.94 -5.97 -3.87
N ALA A 215 12.71 -5.55 -4.15
CA ALA A 215 12.35 -4.14 -4.25
C ALA A 215 12.61 -3.38 -2.94
N SER A 216 12.36 -4.02 -1.80
CA SER A 216 12.67 -3.46 -0.47
C SER A 216 14.17 -3.25 -0.31
N THR A 217 14.99 -4.23 -0.70
CA THR A 217 16.45 -4.12 -0.63
C THR A 217 16.97 -2.94 -1.46
N VAL A 218 16.50 -2.80 -2.71
CA VAL A 218 17.02 -1.74 -3.61
C VAL A 218 16.50 -0.35 -3.25
N THR A 219 15.37 -0.24 -2.56
CA THR A 219 14.79 1.03 -2.10
C THR A 219 15.15 1.39 -0.66
N GLY A 220 15.85 0.52 0.05
CA GLY A 220 16.18 0.71 1.47
C GLY A 220 14.95 0.66 2.37
N ALA A 221 13.95 -0.14 2.01
CA ALA A 221 12.83 -0.50 2.86
C ALA A 221 13.17 -1.71 3.74
N HIS A 222 12.47 -1.88 4.85
CA HIS A 222 12.60 -3.03 5.73
C HIS A 222 11.63 -4.13 5.27
N TYR A 223 12.14 -5.26 4.79
CA TYR A 223 11.30 -6.41 4.50
C TYR A 223 11.27 -7.35 5.69
N LEU A 224 10.08 -7.69 6.16
CA LEU A 224 9.83 -8.53 7.32
C LEU A 224 9.00 -9.75 6.91
N ASP A 225 9.64 -10.91 6.80
CA ASP A 225 8.94 -12.17 6.62
C ASP A 225 8.39 -12.65 7.98
N ILE A 226 7.09 -12.58 8.15
CA ILE A 226 6.40 -13.08 9.36
C ILE A 226 5.88 -14.50 9.21
N GLY A 227 6.20 -15.17 8.09
CA GLY A 227 5.69 -16.48 7.75
C GLY A 227 4.18 -16.50 7.54
N GLN A 228 3.55 -17.62 7.90
CA GLN A 228 2.11 -17.81 7.74
C GLN A 228 1.43 -18.04 9.10
N PRO A 229 1.09 -16.98 9.86
CA PRO A 229 0.59 -17.10 11.24
C PRO A 229 -0.75 -17.84 11.36
N LEU A 230 -1.52 -17.92 10.27
CA LEU A 230 -2.84 -18.57 10.24
C LEU A 230 -2.79 -20.03 9.77
N ALA A 231 -1.63 -20.51 9.33
CA ALA A 231 -1.46 -21.87 8.83
C ALA A 231 -1.93 -22.93 9.82
N GLY A 232 -2.73 -23.88 9.34
CA GLY A 232 -3.30 -24.97 10.17
C GLY A 232 -4.41 -24.53 11.12
N ARG A 233 -4.94 -23.32 10.98
CA ARG A 233 -5.95 -22.74 11.88
C ARG A 233 -7.23 -22.33 11.16
N PRO A 234 -7.98 -23.26 10.54
CA PRO A 234 -9.16 -22.94 9.74
C PRO A 234 -10.27 -22.23 10.53
N GLN A 235 -10.28 -22.38 11.86
CA GLN A 235 -11.20 -21.66 12.75
C GLN A 235 -10.92 -20.15 12.86
N LEU A 236 -9.79 -19.69 12.35
CA LEU A 236 -9.42 -18.27 12.27
C LEU A 236 -9.76 -17.64 10.93
N MET A 237 -10.26 -18.45 9.97
CA MET A 237 -10.70 -18.00 8.66
C MET A 237 -12.21 -17.83 8.62
N GLN A 238 -12.69 -16.90 7.80
CA GLN A 238 -14.09 -16.74 7.44
C GLN A 238 -14.56 -17.95 6.61
N PHE A 239 -15.83 -18.00 6.28
CA PHE A 239 -16.42 -19.15 5.56
C PHE A 239 -15.84 -19.32 4.14
N ASP A 240 -15.35 -18.24 3.54
CA ASP A 240 -14.72 -18.24 2.22
C ASP A 240 -13.33 -18.91 2.21
N GLY A 241 -12.71 -19.10 3.38
CA GLY A 241 -11.39 -19.69 3.52
C GLY A 241 -10.24 -18.77 3.10
N VAL A 242 -10.52 -17.56 2.67
CA VAL A 242 -9.56 -16.53 2.21
C VAL A 242 -9.34 -15.48 3.29
N HIS A 243 -10.41 -14.90 3.78
CA HIS A 243 -10.34 -13.78 4.72
C HIS A 243 -10.27 -14.25 6.17
N PRO A 244 -9.40 -13.65 7.00
CA PRO A 244 -9.35 -13.97 8.42
C PRO A 244 -10.62 -13.50 9.15
N THR A 245 -11.03 -14.23 10.19
CA THR A 245 -12.00 -13.72 11.16
C THR A 245 -11.38 -12.59 12.00
N ALA A 246 -12.19 -11.87 12.78
CA ALA A 246 -11.67 -10.89 13.73
C ALA A 246 -10.64 -11.48 14.71
N ARG A 247 -10.73 -12.78 15.03
CA ARG A 247 -9.70 -13.47 15.84
C ARG A 247 -8.44 -13.78 15.02
N GLY A 248 -8.59 -14.10 13.75
CA GLY A 248 -7.48 -14.27 12.81
C GLY A 248 -6.68 -12.99 12.67
N LEU A 249 -7.35 -11.84 12.50
CA LEU A 249 -6.71 -10.54 12.42
C LEU A 249 -5.95 -10.17 13.71
N VAL A 250 -6.44 -10.54 14.89
CA VAL A 250 -5.70 -10.35 16.15
C VAL A 250 -4.41 -11.19 16.16
N VAL A 251 -4.45 -12.43 15.65
CA VAL A 251 -3.24 -13.27 15.56
C VAL A 251 -2.24 -12.68 14.57
N LEU A 252 -2.72 -12.20 13.42
CA LEU A 252 -1.90 -11.54 12.40
C LEU A 252 -1.26 -10.26 12.95
N ALA A 253 -2.06 -9.38 13.55
CA ALA A 253 -1.58 -8.16 14.20
C ALA A 253 -0.49 -8.43 15.25
N ALA A 254 -0.65 -9.48 16.04
CA ALA A 254 0.34 -9.84 17.06
C ALA A 254 1.67 -10.31 16.45
N ALA A 255 1.63 -11.07 15.35
CA ALA A 255 2.83 -11.52 14.63
C ALA A 255 3.56 -10.34 13.98
N ILE A 256 2.83 -9.46 13.30
CA ILE A 256 3.37 -8.25 12.67
C ILE A 256 3.98 -7.32 13.72
N ALA A 257 3.27 -7.04 14.81
CA ALA A 257 3.79 -6.19 15.88
C ALA A 257 5.05 -6.78 16.55
N ALA A 258 5.18 -8.10 16.60
CA ALA A 258 6.39 -8.75 17.08
C ALA A 258 7.56 -8.52 16.11
N ALA A 259 7.35 -8.73 14.80
CA ALA A 259 8.37 -8.54 13.78
C ALA A 259 8.86 -7.07 13.73
N ILE A 260 7.96 -6.10 13.81
CA ILE A 260 8.33 -4.67 13.84
C ILE A 260 9.20 -4.36 15.08
N ARG A 261 8.84 -4.88 16.27
CA ARG A 261 9.64 -4.67 17.48
C ARG A 261 11.03 -5.28 17.37
N ASP A 262 11.12 -6.48 16.82
CA ASP A 262 12.39 -7.20 16.69
C ASP A 262 13.31 -6.49 15.69
N ASP A 263 12.78 -5.97 14.58
CA ASP A 263 13.50 -5.16 13.59
C ASP A 263 14.01 -3.86 14.21
N THR A 264 13.17 -3.15 14.96
CA THR A 264 13.57 -1.92 15.66
C THR A 264 14.68 -2.17 16.66
N ALA A 265 14.61 -3.27 17.41
CA ALA A 265 15.65 -3.64 18.38
C ALA A 265 16.99 -4.03 17.72
N ALA A 266 16.95 -4.57 16.51
CA ALA A 266 18.16 -4.92 15.74
C ALA A 266 18.85 -3.71 15.12
N SER A 267 18.12 -2.60 14.95
CA SER A 267 18.60 -1.36 14.32
C SER A 267 19.16 -0.34 15.31
N THR A 268 19.08 -0.60 16.63
CA THR A 268 19.63 0.21 17.74
C THR A 268 20.93 -0.37 18.28
#